data_cee4dbb63efdcebd3e17c20865d97aae
#
_entry.id   cee4dbb63efdcebd3e17c20865d97aae
#
_cell.length_a   1.000
_cell.length_b   1.000
_cell.length_c   1.000
_cell.angle_alpha   90.00
_cell.angle_beta   90.00
_cell.angle_gamma   90.00
#
_symmetry.space_group_name_H-M   'P 1'
#
loop_
_entity.id
_entity.type
_entity.pdbx_description
1 polymer ?
#
loop_
_entity_poly.entity_id
_entity_poly.type
_entity_poly.pdbx_seq_one_letter_code
_entity_poly.pdbx_strand_id
1 'polypeptide(L)'
;MTDFSKYEDYYKKTLLTLMNTPSPSGYYHEVMPVVKELALAEGCLFEMTRKGCGIITVPGGDGETVGCCAHADTLGAMVRHVAENGDISFTRVGGPMLPTLDGEYCTVLTRDGRKYTGTFLSRSPAAHVYDDASTRERNEQNMYIRLDETVNGQNDVASLGIENGDYVFIDPKTVFTLSGFIKSRFIDDKASVACLLTAVHIIKAEGIKLPHTVKMLITVYEEVGHGASWIPSDITRMLGVDMGCIGSDLSCDEHKVSICAKDSGGPYDYSMTCRLAELAKKNGLGYAVDIYPYYGSDVGAMYRAGNDVPGALIGTGVHASHGMERTHMDGIANTVSLILLYLADK
;
A
#
# COMPACT_ATOMS: atom_id res chain seq x y z
N MET A 1 2.02 5.93 -27.18
CA MET A 1 2.30 5.68 -25.75
C MET A 1 2.47 7.04 -25.08
N THR A 2 1.81 7.28 -23.96
CA THR A 2 1.95 8.53 -23.21
C THR A 2 3.36 8.68 -22.67
N ASP A 3 3.94 9.86 -22.82
CA ASP A 3 5.25 10.17 -22.24
C ASP A 3 5.08 10.46 -20.75
N PHE A 4 5.35 9.45 -19.91
CA PHE A 4 5.20 9.55 -18.45
C PHE A 4 6.04 10.65 -17.82
N SER A 5 7.17 11.04 -18.45
CA SER A 5 8.04 12.09 -17.90
C SER A 5 7.30 13.42 -17.64
N LYS A 6 6.24 13.70 -18.39
CA LYS A 6 5.38 14.88 -18.21
C LYS A 6 4.54 14.85 -16.94
N TYR A 7 4.35 13.66 -16.36
CA TYR A 7 3.47 13.39 -15.22
C TYR A 7 4.22 12.94 -13.96
N GLU A 8 5.55 12.86 -14.06
CA GLU A 8 6.41 12.42 -12.97
C GLU A 8 6.25 13.28 -11.71
N ASP A 9 6.18 14.59 -11.87
CA ASP A 9 5.98 15.53 -10.74
C ASP A 9 4.60 15.36 -10.10
N TYR A 10 3.55 15.11 -10.90
CA TYR A 10 2.22 14.80 -10.37
C TYR A 10 2.25 13.52 -9.55
N TYR A 11 2.86 12.45 -10.08
CA TYR A 11 3.02 11.18 -9.37
C TYR A 11 3.75 11.36 -8.05
N LYS A 12 4.93 12.01 -8.07
CA LYS A 12 5.75 12.24 -6.87
C LYS A 12 4.99 13.02 -5.80
N LYS A 13 4.28 14.07 -6.20
CA LYS A 13 3.46 14.88 -5.28
C LYS A 13 2.33 14.05 -4.68
N THR A 14 1.62 13.30 -5.51
CA THR A 14 0.53 12.41 -5.07
C THR A 14 1.05 11.36 -4.10
N LEU A 15 2.12 10.66 -4.47
CA LEU A 15 2.73 9.65 -3.61
C LEU A 15 3.19 10.25 -2.27
N LEU A 16 3.90 11.37 -2.28
CA LEU A 16 4.37 12.01 -1.05
C LEU A 16 3.21 12.42 -0.14
N THR A 17 2.11 12.91 -0.71
CA THR A 17 0.90 13.25 0.05
C THR A 17 0.30 12.02 0.71
N LEU A 18 0.18 10.91 -0.02
CA LEU A 18 -0.31 9.63 0.51
C LEU A 18 0.63 9.07 1.60
N MET A 19 1.95 9.10 1.36
CA MET A 19 2.95 8.59 2.32
C MET A 19 2.91 9.35 3.65
N ASN A 20 2.73 10.66 3.62
CA ASN A 20 2.67 11.50 4.81
C ASN A 20 1.31 11.44 5.53
N THR A 21 0.34 10.69 5.00
CA THR A 21 -0.99 10.52 5.61
C THR A 21 -1.06 9.14 6.26
N PRO A 22 -1.09 9.03 7.60
CA PRO A 22 -1.15 7.76 8.30
C PRO A 22 -2.42 6.97 7.97
N SER A 23 -2.26 5.66 7.77
CA SER A 23 -3.38 4.78 7.43
C SER A 23 -3.14 3.30 7.78
N PRO A 24 -2.68 2.94 9.00
CA PRO A 24 -2.61 1.52 9.33
C PRO A 24 -3.98 0.87 9.16
N SER A 25 -4.02 -0.42 8.73
CA SER A 25 -5.26 -1.12 8.38
C SER A 25 -6.36 -0.90 9.41
N GLY A 26 -7.53 -0.46 8.94
CA GLY A 26 -8.66 -0.08 9.76
C GLY A 26 -8.73 1.39 10.17
N TYR A 27 -7.65 2.14 10.09
CA TYR A 27 -7.63 3.59 10.30
C TYR A 27 -7.54 4.32 8.96
N TYR A 28 -8.67 4.62 8.36
CA TYR A 28 -8.78 5.28 7.04
C TYR A 28 -9.21 6.76 7.12
N HIS A 29 -9.41 7.27 8.32
CA HIS A 29 -10.02 8.58 8.57
C HIS A 29 -9.21 9.76 8.06
N GLU A 30 -7.89 9.62 7.92
CA GLU A 30 -7.02 10.64 7.35
C GLU A 30 -6.79 10.41 5.85
N VAL A 31 -6.57 9.17 5.39
CA VAL A 31 -6.19 8.89 3.99
C VAL A 31 -7.37 8.97 3.01
N MET A 32 -8.56 8.52 3.39
CA MET A 32 -9.70 8.56 2.48
C MET A 32 -10.19 9.97 2.10
N PRO A 33 -10.21 10.96 3.00
CA PRO A 33 -10.40 12.37 2.61
C PRO A 33 -9.39 12.86 1.57
N VAL A 34 -8.11 12.48 1.70
CA VAL A 34 -7.06 12.83 0.73
C VAL A 34 -7.32 12.18 -0.63
N VAL A 35 -7.61 10.87 -0.66
CA VAL A 35 -7.97 10.15 -1.89
C VAL A 35 -9.19 10.78 -2.57
N LYS A 36 -10.22 11.11 -1.78
CA LYS A 36 -11.42 11.80 -2.27
C LYS A 36 -11.08 13.14 -2.91
N GLU A 37 -10.28 13.96 -2.24
CA GLU A 37 -9.87 15.28 -2.75
C GLU A 37 -9.13 15.14 -4.09
N LEU A 38 -8.18 14.21 -4.18
CA LEU A 38 -7.43 13.94 -5.41
C LEU A 38 -8.35 13.46 -6.54
N ALA A 39 -9.29 12.57 -6.26
CA ALA A 39 -10.25 12.08 -7.27
C ALA A 39 -11.19 13.19 -7.76
N LEU A 40 -11.71 14.01 -6.86
CA LEU A 40 -12.60 15.12 -7.20
C LEU A 40 -11.88 16.23 -7.98
N ALA A 41 -10.59 16.47 -7.71
CA ALA A 41 -9.77 17.41 -8.48
C ALA A 41 -9.64 17.00 -9.96
N GLU A 42 -9.69 15.70 -10.27
CA GLU A 42 -9.71 15.17 -11.63
C GLU A 42 -11.15 15.11 -12.23
N GLY A 43 -12.15 15.63 -11.53
CA GLY A 43 -13.54 15.59 -11.97
C GLY A 43 -14.16 14.19 -11.99
N CYS A 44 -13.66 13.27 -11.18
CA CYS A 44 -14.22 11.93 -11.02
C CYS A 44 -15.34 11.92 -9.98
N LEU A 45 -16.23 10.93 -10.07
CA LEU A 45 -17.17 10.62 -8.99
C LEU A 45 -16.42 9.84 -7.91
N PHE A 46 -16.76 10.12 -6.66
CA PHE A 46 -16.21 9.40 -5.50
C PHE A 46 -17.31 8.94 -4.56
N GLU A 47 -17.29 7.68 -4.21
CA GLU A 47 -18.19 7.08 -3.22
C GLU A 47 -17.36 6.35 -2.17
N MET A 48 -17.87 6.24 -0.95
CA MET A 48 -17.21 5.49 0.11
C MET A 48 -18.09 4.32 0.54
N THR A 49 -17.49 3.14 0.63
CA THR A 49 -18.16 1.94 1.12
C THR A 49 -18.38 2.01 2.63
N ARG A 50 -19.22 1.11 3.17
CA ARG A 50 -19.46 1.04 4.62
C ARG A 50 -18.21 0.66 5.43
N LYS A 51 -17.25 -0.01 4.80
CA LYS A 51 -15.95 -0.36 5.41
C LYS A 51 -14.89 0.75 5.26
N GLY A 52 -15.20 1.86 4.59
CA GLY A 52 -14.27 2.97 4.38
C GLY A 52 -13.39 2.87 3.13
N CYS A 53 -13.59 1.87 2.26
CA CYS A 53 -12.93 1.85 0.96
C CYS A 53 -13.48 2.95 0.04
N GLY A 54 -12.64 3.59 -0.74
CA GLY A 54 -13.03 4.58 -1.76
C GLY A 54 -13.36 3.91 -3.09
N ILE A 55 -14.37 4.40 -3.81
CA ILE A 55 -14.67 4.02 -5.19
C ILE A 55 -14.57 5.29 -6.05
N ILE A 56 -13.60 5.31 -6.96
CA ILE A 56 -13.41 6.38 -7.93
C ILE A 56 -13.99 5.89 -9.25
N THR A 57 -14.98 6.59 -9.80
CA THR A 57 -15.59 6.23 -11.08
C THR A 57 -15.12 7.17 -12.18
N VAL A 58 -14.53 6.58 -13.23
CA VAL A 58 -14.14 7.26 -14.46
C VAL A 58 -15.11 6.81 -15.55
N PRO A 59 -16.00 7.68 -16.03
CA PRO A 59 -16.95 7.31 -17.08
C PRO A 59 -16.25 6.94 -18.40
N GLY A 60 -16.74 5.90 -19.06
CA GLY A 60 -16.29 5.45 -20.38
C GLY A 60 -17.44 5.20 -21.33
N GLY A 61 -17.23 4.39 -22.35
CA GLY A 61 -18.27 3.95 -23.31
C GLY A 61 -19.31 3.02 -22.66
N ASP A 62 -20.28 2.58 -23.49
CA ASP A 62 -21.42 1.74 -23.05
C ASP A 62 -21.05 0.25 -22.86
N GLY A 63 -19.78 -0.04 -22.71
CA GLY A 63 -19.27 -1.39 -22.50
C GLY A 63 -19.44 -1.88 -21.06
N GLU A 64 -18.63 -2.87 -20.73
CA GLU A 64 -18.53 -3.43 -19.38
C GLU A 64 -18.05 -2.38 -18.38
N THR A 65 -18.23 -2.64 -17.09
CA THR A 65 -17.55 -1.94 -16.02
C THR A 65 -16.29 -2.71 -15.62
N VAL A 66 -15.13 -2.09 -15.81
CA VAL A 66 -13.83 -2.65 -15.41
C VAL A 66 -13.45 -2.16 -14.03
N GLY A 67 -13.12 -3.08 -13.12
CA GLY A 67 -12.57 -2.76 -11.81
C GLY A 67 -11.04 -2.69 -11.83
N CYS A 68 -10.49 -1.72 -11.08
CA CYS A 68 -9.11 -1.77 -10.62
C CYS A 68 -9.12 -1.70 -9.10
N CYS A 69 -8.17 -2.31 -8.40
CA CYS A 69 -8.02 -2.12 -6.96
C CYS A 69 -6.54 -1.92 -6.59
N ALA A 70 -6.32 -1.07 -5.59
CA ALA A 70 -5.06 -0.87 -4.90
C ALA A 70 -5.37 -0.51 -3.45
N HIS A 71 -4.45 -0.77 -2.51
CA HIS A 71 -4.73 -0.47 -1.12
C HIS A 71 -3.97 0.76 -0.61
N ALA A 72 -4.69 1.57 0.19
CA ALA A 72 -4.14 2.74 0.87
C ALA A 72 -3.81 2.46 2.33
N ASP A 73 -4.24 1.31 2.85
CA ASP A 73 -3.84 0.91 4.20
C ASP A 73 -2.39 0.45 4.23
N THR A 74 -1.81 0.56 5.40
CA THR A 74 -0.39 0.27 5.65
C THR A 74 -0.24 -0.67 6.83
N LEU A 75 0.92 -1.26 6.91
CA LEU A 75 1.40 -1.87 8.14
C LEU A 75 1.44 -0.84 9.27
N GLY A 76 1.27 -1.31 10.49
CA GLY A 76 1.30 -0.49 11.69
C GLY A 76 1.35 -1.31 12.97
N ALA A 77 0.95 -0.70 14.06
CA ALA A 77 0.79 -1.39 15.34
C ALA A 77 -0.36 -0.78 16.15
N MET A 78 -0.70 -1.46 17.25
CA MET A 78 -1.64 -0.97 18.27
C MET A 78 -1.03 -1.15 19.66
N VAL A 79 -1.35 -0.23 20.56
CA VAL A 79 -1.04 -0.36 21.99
C VAL A 79 -1.72 -1.62 22.53
N ARG A 80 -0.93 -2.54 23.06
CA ARG A 80 -1.46 -3.78 23.64
C ARG A 80 -1.56 -3.70 25.16
N HIS A 81 -0.56 -3.10 25.82
CA HIS A 81 -0.47 -3.00 27.25
C HIS A 81 0.55 -1.92 27.65
N VAL A 82 0.28 -1.22 28.73
CA VAL A 82 1.22 -0.30 29.37
C VAL A 82 1.78 -0.95 30.63
N ALA A 83 3.09 -1.15 30.69
CA ALA A 83 3.78 -1.75 31.82
C ALA A 83 3.83 -0.79 33.02
N GLU A 84 4.12 -1.32 34.24
CA GLU A 84 4.22 -0.52 35.46
C GLU A 84 5.25 0.63 35.37
N ASN A 85 6.32 0.43 34.59
CA ASN A 85 7.38 1.42 34.35
C ASN A 85 7.05 2.43 33.25
N GLY A 86 5.87 2.34 32.61
CA GLY A 86 5.45 3.20 31.51
C GLY A 86 5.82 2.73 30.11
N ASP A 87 6.55 1.63 29.96
CA ASP A 87 6.83 1.03 28.64
C ASP A 87 5.55 0.59 27.96
N ILE A 88 5.38 0.91 26.68
CA ILE A 88 4.23 0.48 25.91
C ILE A 88 4.57 -0.79 25.12
N SER A 89 3.93 -1.89 25.48
CA SER A 89 3.90 -3.10 24.65
C SER A 89 2.90 -2.91 23.53
N PHE A 90 3.22 -3.40 22.34
CA PHE A 90 2.41 -3.26 21.14
C PHE A 90 2.09 -4.61 20.51
N THR A 91 1.12 -4.62 19.60
CA THR A 91 0.88 -5.71 18.67
C THR A 91 0.85 -5.18 17.24
N ARG A 92 1.27 -5.98 16.29
CA ARG A 92 1.32 -5.61 14.88
C ARG A 92 -0.09 -5.49 14.29
N VAL A 93 -0.22 -4.58 13.34
CA VAL A 93 -1.32 -4.52 12.36
C VAL A 93 -0.72 -4.85 11.01
N GLY A 94 -1.19 -5.92 10.38
CA GLY A 94 -0.53 -6.52 9.23
C GLY A 94 0.75 -7.27 9.62
N GLY A 95 1.70 -7.38 8.69
CA GLY A 95 2.91 -8.17 8.82
C GLY A 95 4.24 -7.39 8.81
N PRO A 96 4.44 -6.26 9.54
CA PRO A 96 5.71 -5.54 9.49
C PRO A 96 6.86 -6.41 10.00
N MET A 97 8.00 -6.33 9.31
CA MET A 97 9.23 -7.00 9.72
C MET A 97 9.84 -6.29 10.93
N LEU A 98 9.58 -6.82 12.14
CA LEU A 98 9.98 -6.19 13.41
C LEU A 98 11.48 -5.86 13.53
N PRO A 99 12.43 -6.66 12.99
CA PRO A 99 13.84 -6.28 12.98
C PRO A 99 14.12 -4.93 12.32
N THR A 100 13.28 -4.51 11.36
CA THR A 100 13.44 -3.22 10.67
C THR A 100 12.85 -2.06 11.46
N LEU A 101 12.13 -2.32 12.56
CA LEU A 101 11.52 -1.31 13.41
C LEU A 101 12.39 -0.92 14.62
N ASP A 102 13.44 -1.67 14.94
CA ASP A 102 14.32 -1.32 16.07
C ASP A 102 15.04 0.02 15.81
N GLY A 103 14.70 1.05 16.59
CA GLY A 103 15.15 2.42 16.40
C GLY A 103 14.24 3.29 15.52
N GLU A 104 13.12 2.76 15.03
CA GLU A 104 12.20 3.54 14.19
C GLU A 104 11.27 4.44 15.00
N TYR A 105 10.98 5.61 14.42
CA TYR A 105 10.05 6.58 14.98
C TYR A 105 8.60 6.14 14.73
N CYS A 106 7.76 6.51 15.68
CA CYS A 106 6.34 6.25 15.58
C CYS A 106 5.51 7.37 16.23
N THR A 107 4.21 7.33 15.97
CA THR A 107 3.24 8.21 16.60
C THR A 107 2.10 7.36 17.17
N VAL A 108 1.83 7.50 18.47
CA VAL A 108 0.66 6.90 19.12
C VAL A 108 -0.51 7.87 18.98
N LEU A 109 -1.63 7.40 18.43
CA LEU A 109 -2.87 8.16 18.30
C LEU A 109 -3.87 7.71 19.37
N THR A 110 -4.25 8.60 20.25
CA THR A 110 -5.30 8.35 21.25
C THR A 110 -6.69 8.46 20.65
N ARG A 111 -7.70 7.86 21.30
CA ARG A 111 -9.10 7.91 20.83
C ARG A 111 -9.71 9.31 20.82
N ASP A 112 -9.19 10.23 21.62
CA ASP A 112 -9.57 11.65 21.61
C ASP A 112 -8.79 12.50 20.58
N GLY A 113 -7.93 11.86 19.76
CA GLY A 113 -7.24 12.48 18.64
C GLY A 113 -5.91 13.14 18.97
N ARG A 114 -5.39 13.00 20.20
CA ARG A 114 -4.05 13.47 20.54
C ARG A 114 -3.00 12.55 19.94
N LYS A 115 -1.87 13.11 19.56
CA LYS A 115 -0.75 12.38 18.95
C LYS A 115 0.51 12.54 19.80
N TYR A 116 1.16 11.44 20.13
CA TYR A 116 2.41 11.42 20.90
C TYR A 116 3.48 10.67 20.10
N THR A 117 4.66 11.27 19.99
CA THR A 117 5.79 10.62 19.31
C THR A 117 6.47 9.61 20.23
N GLY A 118 7.17 8.66 19.60
CA GLY A 118 7.93 7.65 20.31
C GLY A 118 8.87 6.90 19.38
N THR A 119 9.53 5.90 19.94
CA THR A 119 10.50 5.06 19.24
C THR A 119 10.26 3.59 19.55
N PHE A 120 10.23 2.74 18.53
CA PHE A 120 10.30 1.29 18.72
C PHE A 120 11.71 0.90 19.16
N LEU A 121 11.83 0.17 20.24
CA LEU A 121 13.12 -0.26 20.78
C LEU A 121 13.08 -1.73 21.21
N SER A 122 14.22 -2.39 21.09
CA SER A 122 14.46 -3.64 21.80
C SER A 122 14.44 -3.41 23.32
N ARG A 123 14.04 -4.41 24.12
CA ARG A 123 14.18 -4.37 25.60
C ARG A 123 15.63 -4.44 26.08
N SER A 124 16.57 -4.61 25.16
CA SER A 124 18.02 -4.43 25.37
C SER A 124 18.56 -3.35 24.45
N PRO A 125 18.17 -2.05 24.63
CA PRO A 125 18.38 -1.02 23.62
C PRO A 125 19.80 -0.43 23.62
N ALA A 126 20.66 -0.78 24.57
CA ALA A 126 21.96 -0.13 24.74
C ALA A 126 23.09 -1.17 24.82
N ALA A 127 23.99 -1.17 23.83
CA ALA A 127 25.12 -2.09 23.74
C ALA A 127 26.11 -1.97 24.92
N HIS A 128 26.16 -0.83 25.61
CA HIS A 128 27.02 -0.61 26.79
C HIS A 128 26.41 -1.10 28.11
N VAL A 129 25.15 -1.57 28.09
CA VAL A 129 24.40 -1.97 29.29
C VAL A 129 23.94 -3.41 29.23
N TYR A 130 23.60 -3.89 28.03
CA TYR A 130 23.02 -5.23 27.81
C TYR A 130 23.96 -6.06 26.96
N ASP A 131 24.32 -7.24 27.42
CA ASP A 131 25.23 -8.19 26.74
C ASP A 131 24.56 -8.82 25.50
N ASP A 132 23.24 -8.90 25.48
CA ASP A 132 22.43 -9.43 24.39
C ASP A 132 21.85 -8.36 23.45
N ALA A 133 22.26 -7.11 23.55
CA ALA A 133 21.70 -6.00 22.75
C ALA A 133 21.69 -6.26 21.24
N SER A 134 22.73 -6.92 20.71
CA SER A 134 22.85 -7.26 19.30
C SER A 134 22.17 -8.57 18.89
N THR A 135 21.88 -9.47 19.83
CA THR A 135 21.40 -10.84 19.57
C THR A 135 19.96 -11.09 20.01
N ARG A 136 19.42 -10.22 20.89
CA ARG A 136 18.02 -10.34 21.33
C ARG A 136 17.09 -10.33 20.12
N GLU A 137 16.24 -11.33 20.01
CA GLU A 137 15.27 -11.42 18.93
C GLU A 137 14.31 -10.21 18.93
N ARG A 138 14.10 -9.60 17.75
CA ARG A 138 13.14 -8.51 17.55
C ARG A 138 11.76 -9.08 17.26
N ASN A 139 11.00 -9.29 18.32
CA ASN A 139 9.61 -9.75 18.31
C ASN A 139 8.75 -8.93 19.29
N GLU A 140 7.43 -9.12 19.31
CA GLU A 140 6.51 -8.33 20.14
C GLU A 140 6.77 -8.44 21.65
N GLN A 141 7.38 -9.56 22.11
CA GLN A 141 7.72 -9.77 23.52
C GLN A 141 8.98 -9.00 23.93
N ASN A 142 9.92 -8.91 22.99
CA ASN A 142 11.25 -8.34 23.22
C ASN A 142 11.39 -6.89 22.77
N MET A 143 10.32 -6.30 22.27
CA MET A 143 10.28 -4.89 21.86
C MET A 143 9.21 -4.12 22.62
N TYR A 144 9.36 -2.80 22.64
CA TYR A 144 8.42 -1.87 23.24
C TYR A 144 8.49 -0.51 22.54
N ILE A 145 7.53 0.37 22.83
CA ILE A 145 7.55 1.76 22.39
C ILE A 145 7.90 2.61 23.61
N ARG A 146 8.94 3.43 23.47
CA ARG A 146 9.30 4.48 24.39
C ARG A 146 8.71 5.78 23.89
N LEU A 147 7.84 6.41 24.69
CA LEU A 147 7.29 7.74 24.38
C LEU A 147 8.36 8.82 24.56
N ASP A 148 8.22 9.90 23.77
CA ASP A 148 9.03 11.12 23.91
C ASP A 148 8.39 12.09 24.92
N GLU A 149 7.78 11.53 25.99
CA GLU A 149 7.10 12.22 27.07
C GLU A 149 7.73 11.87 28.43
N THR A 150 7.60 12.77 29.39
CA THR A 150 8.06 12.50 30.77
C THR A 150 7.05 11.60 31.47
N VAL A 151 7.27 10.28 31.37
CA VAL A 151 6.45 9.25 32.01
C VAL A 151 7.35 8.38 32.88
N ASN A 152 6.89 8.10 34.12
CA ASN A 152 7.60 7.27 35.08
C ASN A 152 6.80 6.00 35.44
N GLY A 153 5.60 5.85 34.87
CA GLY A 153 4.74 4.70 35.15
C GLY A 153 3.44 4.71 34.38
N GLN A 154 2.67 3.66 34.60
CA GLN A 154 1.40 3.42 33.91
C GLN A 154 0.40 4.59 34.09
N ASN A 155 0.35 5.20 35.29
CA ASN A 155 -0.58 6.31 35.56
C ASN A 155 -0.25 7.57 34.75
N ASP A 156 1.05 7.84 34.51
CA ASP A 156 1.46 8.98 33.70
C ASP A 156 1.02 8.77 32.23
N VAL A 157 1.23 7.56 31.69
CA VAL A 157 0.77 7.22 30.34
C VAL A 157 -0.76 7.30 30.23
N ALA A 158 -1.50 6.80 31.24
CA ALA A 158 -2.95 6.92 31.30
C ALA A 158 -3.42 8.40 31.32
N SER A 159 -2.69 9.27 32.00
CA SER A 159 -2.97 10.72 32.05
C SER A 159 -2.79 11.40 30.68
N LEU A 160 -1.98 10.84 29.79
CA LEU A 160 -1.89 11.23 28.39
C LEU A 160 -3.09 10.76 27.55
N GLY A 161 -3.95 9.90 28.11
CA GLY A 161 -5.12 9.34 27.45
C GLY A 161 -4.78 8.17 26.51
N ILE A 162 -3.58 7.61 26.63
CA ILE A 162 -3.15 6.43 25.87
C ILE A 162 -3.76 5.18 26.50
N GLU A 163 -4.46 4.38 25.69
CA GLU A 163 -5.18 3.19 26.10
C GLU A 163 -4.87 1.99 25.21
N ASN A 164 -5.19 0.80 25.69
CA ASN A 164 -5.10 -0.41 24.88
C ASN A 164 -6.02 -0.29 23.65
N GLY A 165 -5.48 -0.63 22.48
CA GLY A 165 -6.18 -0.53 21.21
C GLY A 165 -5.99 0.81 20.48
N ASP A 166 -5.21 1.74 21.04
CA ASP A 166 -4.81 2.95 20.32
C ASP A 166 -3.85 2.60 19.19
N TYR A 167 -4.00 3.28 18.05
CA TYR A 167 -3.15 3.05 16.88
C TYR A 167 -1.74 3.60 17.06
N VAL A 168 -0.79 2.90 16.47
CA VAL A 168 0.60 3.34 16.39
C VAL A 168 1.00 3.41 14.91
N PHE A 169 1.28 4.62 14.46
CA PHE A 169 1.74 4.90 13.10
C PHE A 169 3.26 4.80 13.05
N ILE A 170 3.79 4.12 12.03
CA ILE A 170 5.22 4.01 11.77
C ILE A 170 5.60 5.09 10.76
N ASP A 171 6.71 5.78 10.96
CA ASP A 171 7.17 6.82 10.03
C ASP A 171 7.57 6.22 8.68
N PRO A 172 7.07 6.73 7.53
CA PRO A 172 7.37 6.20 6.21
C PRO A 172 8.81 6.47 5.75
N LYS A 173 9.40 7.58 6.13
CA LYS A 173 10.76 8.04 5.75
C LYS A 173 10.98 8.09 4.24
N THR A 174 10.05 8.71 3.53
CA THR A 174 10.06 8.78 2.06
C THR A 174 11.19 9.64 1.51
N VAL A 175 11.98 9.09 0.60
CA VAL A 175 13.07 9.77 -0.08
C VAL A 175 13.02 9.48 -1.58
N PHE A 176 13.06 10.54 -2.40
CA PHE A 176 13.29 10.46 -3.83
C PHE A 176 14.75 10.78 -4.13
N THR A 177 15.45 9.89 -4.82
CA THR A 177 16.85 10.10 -5.20
C THR A 177 16.97 10.75 -6.57
N LEU A 178 18.09 11.42 -6.84
CA LEU A 178 18.37 11.99 -8.17
C LEU A 178 18.54 10.92 -9.26
N SER A 179 18.85 9.69 -8.88
CA SER A 179 18.96 8.54 -9.78
C SER A 179 17.64 7.82 -10.05
N GLY A 180 16.51 8.37 -9.58
CA GLY A 180 15.18 7.85 -9.85
C GLY A 180 14.66 6.81 -8.84
N PHE A 181 15.42 6.43 -7.82
CA PHE A 181 14.91 5.52 -6.79
C PHE A 181 13.98 6.24 -5.83
N ILE A 182 12.97 5.50 -5.38
CA ILE A 182 12.06 5.85 -4.29
C ILE A 182 12.34 4.87 -3.16
N LYS A 183 12.69 5.40 -1.99
CA LYS A 183 12.89 4.63 -0.77
C LYS A 183 11.91 5.11 0.27
N SER A 184 11.12 4.20 0.84
CA SER A 184 10.12 4.49 1.87
C SER A 184 9.65 3.20 2.51
N ARG A 185 9.00 3.26 3.65
CA ARG A 185 7.99 2.26 4.03
C ARG A 185 6.72 2.54 3.23
N PHE A 186 5.87 1.53 3.07
CA PHE A 186 4.52 1.67 2.50
C PHE A 186 4.49 2.06 1.01
N ILE A 187 5.57 1.77 0.25
CA ILE A 187 5.51 1.71 -1.21
C ILE A 187 4.46 0.66 -1.58
N ASP A 188 4.43 -0.43 -0.86
CA ASP A 188 3.35 -1.39 -0.69
C ASP A 188 2.24 -0.77 0.19
N ASP A 189 1.11 -0.29 -0.33
CA ASP A 189 0.79 -0.23 -1.76
C ASP A 189 0.37 1.21 -2.19
N LYS A 190 0.77 2.21 -1.39
CA LYS A 190 0.50 3.62 -1.71
C LYS A 190 1.08 4.04 -3.06
N ALA A 191 2.13 3.36 -3.53
CA ALA A 191 2.68 3.60 -4.86
C ALA A 191 1.68 3.22 -5.96
N SER A 192 0.96 2.11 -5.81
CA SER A 192 -0.07 1.69 -6.77
C SER A 192 -1.31 2.58 -6.71
N VAL A 193 -1.71 3.03 -5.51
CA VAL A 193 -2.76 4.07 -5.39
C VAL A 193 -2.36 5.33 -6.17
N ALA A 194 -1.11 5.78 -6.03
CA ALA A 194 -0.58 6.91 -6.79
C ALA A 194 -0.52 6.62 -8.29
N CYS A 195 -0.21 5.37 -8.72
CA CYS A 195 -0.27 4.95 -10.13
C CYS A 195 -1.69 5.05 -10.70
N LEU A 196 -2.70 4.56 -9.97
CA LEU A 196 -4.10 4.65 -10.39
C LEU A 196 -4.56 6.10 -10.52
N LEU A 197 -4.28 6.96 -9.53
CA LEU A 197 -4.60 8.39 -9.58
C LEU A 197 -3.87 9.11 -10.72
N THR A 198 -2.61 8.76 -10.97
CA THR A 198 -1.84 9.30 -12.09
C THR A 198 -2.41 8.84 -13.44
N ALA A 199 -2.85 7.59 -13.55
CA ALA A 199 -3.53 7.11 -14.76
C ALA A 199 -4.83 7.89 -15.02
N VAL A 200 -5.62 8.18 -13.98
CA VAL A 200 -6.80 9.06 -14.09
C VAL A 200 -6.41 10.45 -14.58
N HIS A 201 -5.39 11.05 -13.97
CA HIS A 201 -4.90 12.37 -14.37
C HIS A 201 -4.50 12.41 -15.85
N ILE A 202 -3.77 11.41 -16.33
CA ILE A 202 -3.35 11.28 -17.73
C ILE A 202 -4.56 11.11 -18.65
N ILE A 203 -5.52 10.23 -18.30
CA ILE A 203 -6.74 10.02 -19.07
C ILE A 203 -7.49 11.34 -19.28
N LYS A 204 -7.60 12.16 -18.24
CA LYS A 204 -8.26 13.47 -18.31
C LYS A 204 -7.45 14.49 -19.08
N ALA A 205 -6.15 14.62 -18.79
CA ALA A 205 -5.26 15.60 -19.42
C ALA A 205 -5.10 15.38 -20.93
N GLU A 206 -5.00 14.11 -21.37
CA GLU A 206 -4.86 13.76 -22.78
C GLU A 206 -6.19 13.48 -23.49
N GLY A 207 -7.32 13.54 -22.78
CA GLY A 207 -8.65 13.30 -23.34
C GLY A 207 -8.82 11.87 -23.87
N ILE A 208 -8.20 10.88 -23.22
CA ILE A 208 -8.26 9.47 -23.62
C ILE A 208 -9.70 8.97 -23.47
N LYS A 209 -10.24 8.42 -24.54
CA LYS A 209 -11.59 7.81 -24.54
C LYS A 209 -11.50 6.37 -24.11
N LEU A 210 -12.08 6.06 -22.96
CA LEU A 210 -12.15 4.70 -22.44
C LEU A 210 -13.33 3.95 -23.13
N PRO A 211 -13.12 2.70 -23.58
CA PRO A 211 -14.21 1.87 -24.12
C PRO A 211 -15.21 1.42 -23.04
N HIS A 212 -14.77 1.40 -21.77
CA HIS A 212 -15.51 0.90 -20.64
C HIS A 212 -15.56 1.94 -19.51
N THR A 213 -16.59 1.89 -18.67
CA THR A 213 -16.56 2.59 -17.38
C THR A 213 -15.54 1.91 -16.47
N VAL A 214 -14.72 2.70 -15.78
CA VAL A 214 -13.71 2.19 -14.84
C VAL A 214 -14.09 2.56 -13.42
N LYS A 215 -14.10 1.58 -12.51
CA LYS A 215 -14.24 1.78 -11.07
C LYS A 215 -12.95 1.38 -10.38
N MET A 216 -12.29 2.35 -9.74
CA MET A 216 -11.08 2.10 -8.96
C MET A 216 -11.46 2.00 -7.49
N LEU A 217 -11.24 0.84 -6.90
CA LEU A 217 -11.42 0.59 -5.48
C LEU A 217 -10.11 0.87 -4.77
N ILE A 218 -10.11 1.88 -3.90
CA ILE A 218 -8.99 2.14 -2.98
C ILE A 218 -9.37 1.51 -1.65
N THR A 219 -8.75 0.39 -1.34
CA THR A 219 -9.10 -0.42 -0.18
C THR A 219 -8.31 -0.01 1.07
N VAL A 220 -8.74 -0.47 2.24
CA VAL A 220 -8.18 -0.07 3.55
C VAL A 220 -8.09 -1.23 4.55
N TYR A 221 -8.10 -2.46 4.05
CA TYR A 221 -7.97 -3.70 4.85
C TYR A 221 -7.22 -4.81 4.08
N GLU A 222 -6.41 -4.47 3.09
CA GLU A 222 -5.68 -5.46 2.31
C GLU A 222 -4.68 -6.21 3.19
N GLU A 223 -3.87 -5.48 3.97
CA GLU A 223 -2.80 -5.98 4.85
C GLU A 223 -3.28 -6.97 5.94
N VAL A 224 -4.58 -7.06 6.11
CA VAL A 224 -5.26 -8.02 7.00
C VAL A 224 -6.21 -8.96 6.23
N GLY A 225 -6.10 -8.99 4.91
CA GLY A 225 -6.63 -10.04 4.03
C GLY A 225 -8.11 -9.90 3.62
N HIS A 226 -8.75 -8.72 3.75
CA HIS A 226 -10.16 -8.56 3.40
C HIS A 226 -10.54 -7.19 2.79
N GLY A 227 -9.60 -6.51 2.12
CA GLY A 227 -9.84 -5.20 1.47
C GLY A 227 -10.97 -5.26 0.46
N ALA A 228 -10.76 -5.95 -0.67
CA ALA A 228 -11.77 -6.12 -1.71
C ALA A 228 -12.71 -7.31 -1.51
N SER A 229 -12.98 -7.73 -0.28
CA SER A 229 -13.97 -8.80 -0.01
C SER A 229 -15.40 -8.43 -0.45
N TRP A 230 -15.67 -7.16 -0.65
CA TRP A 230 -16.86 -6.66 -1.33
C TRP A 230 -16.45 -5.73 -2.47
N ILE A 231 -17.07 -5.90 -3.62
CA ILE A 231 -16.90 -5.07 -4.81
C ILE A 231 -18.26 -4.63 -5.35
N PRO A 232 -18.34 -3.53 -6.13
CA PRO A 232 -19.55 -3.18 -6.88
C PRO A 232 -19.99 -4.32 -7.81
N SER A 233 -21.28 -4.66 -7.80
CA SER A 233 -21.85 -5.81 -8.51
C SER A 233 -21.84 -5.68 -10.04
N ASP A 234 -21.59 -4.50 -10.56
CA ASP A 234 -21.49 -4.22 -11.99
C ASP A 234 -20.08 -4.41 -12.56
N ILE A 235 -19.08 -4.68 -11.71
CA ILE A 235 -17.72 -4.99 -12.16
C ILE A 235 -17.69 -6.39 -12.77
N THR A 236 -17.20 -6.49 -14.01
CA THR A 236 -17.14 -7.75 -14.77
C THR A 236 -15.74 -8.36 -14.82
N ARG A 237 -14.69 -7.59 -14.58
CA ARG A 237 -13.29 -8.04 -14.44
C ARG A 237 -12.52 -7.10 -13.54
N MET A 238 -11.53 -7.62 -12.80
CA MET A 238 -10.75 -6.86 -11.81
C MET A 238 -9.27 -6.90 -12.12
N LEU A 239 -8.64 -5.73 -12.21
CA LEU A 239 -7.19 -5.60 -12.22
C LEU A 239 -6.71 -5.15 -10.84
N GLY A 240 -6.06 -6.04 -10.09
CA GLY A 240 -5.28 -5.65 -8.92
C GLY A 240 -4.03 -4.90 -9.35
N VAL A 241 -3.79 -3.78 -8.73
CA VAL A 241 -2.53 -3.04 -8.86
C VAL A 241 -1.93 -2.99 -7.47
N ASP A 242 -0.92 -3.81 -7.26
CA ASP A 242 -0.26 -4.02 -5.98
C ASP A 242 1.20 -4.34 -6.25
N MET A 243 2.09 -4.25 -5.26
CA MET A 243 3.52 -4.35 -5.50
C MET A 243 3.94 -5.68 -6.13
N GLY A 244 4.95 -5.65 -6.99
CA GLY A 244 5.63 -6.82 -7.53
C GLY A 244 6.79 -7.28 -6.65
N CYS A 245 6.84 -8.57 -6.31
CA CYS A 245 7.92 -9.11 -5.50
C CYS A 245 9.26 -9.12 -6.26
N ILE A 246 10.35 -8.85 -5.54
CA ILE A 246 11.73 -9.00 -6.02
C ILE A 246 12.44 -10.05 -5.15
N GLY A 247 13.04 -11.05 -5.79
CA GLY A 247 13.74 -12.14 -5.11
C GLY A 247 14.69 -12.87 -6.04
N SER A 248 15.50 -13.76 -5.50
CA SER A 248 16.58 -14.46 -6.24
C SER A 248 16.07 -15.37 -7.36
N ASP A 249 14.83 -15.84 -7.26
CA ASP A 249 14.16 -16.74 -8.21
C ASP A 249 13.03 -16.04 -8.97
N LEU A 250 12.94 -14.69 -8.87
CA LEU A 250 11.98 -13.86 -9.59
C LEU A 250 12.70 -13.04 -10.68
N SER A 251 11.96 -12.72 -11.75
CA SER A 251 12.47 -11.99 -12.91
C SER A 251 12.27 -10.48 -12.82
N CYS A 252 11.44 -10.04 -11.86
CA CYS A 252 11.16 -8.64 -11.62
C CYS A 252 12.33 -7.96 -10.89
N ASP A 253 12.51 -6.69 -11.20
CA ASP A 253 13.38 -5.74 -10.50
C ASP A 253 12.66 -4.39 -10.36
N GLU A 254 13.28 -3.40 -9.70
CA GLU A 254 12.66 -2.11 -9.44
C GLU A 254 12.30 -1.31 -10.71
N HIS A 255 12.90 -1.65 -11.87
CA HIS A 255 12.69 -0.94 -13.15
C HIS A 255 11.54 -1.51 -14.00
N LYS A 256 10.89 -2.58 -13.54
CA LYS A 256 9.86 -3.29 -14.31
C LYS A 256 8.49 -3.18 -13.66
N VAL A 257 7.45 -3.34 -14.50
CA VAL A 257 6.15 -3.76 -14.00
C VAL A 257 6.12 -5.29 -13.91
N SER A 258 5.72 -5.82 -12.76
CA SER A 258 5.50 -7.23 -12.55
C SER A 258 4.07 -7.60 -12.92
N ILE A 259 3.88 -8.74 -13.57
CA ILE A 259 2.61 -9.39 -13.84
C ILE A 259 2.61 -10.69 -13.06
N CYS A 260 1.76 -10.79 -12.04
CA CYS A 260 1.68 -11.99 -11.22
C CYS A 260 0.84 -13.06 -11.91
N ALA A 261 1.46 -14.19 -12.26
CA ALA A 261 0.73 -15.31 -12.84
C ALA A 261 0.03 -16.15 -11.77
N LYS A 262 0.61 -16.22 -10.55
CA LYS A 262 0.09 -16.97 -9.40
C LYS A 262 0.67 -16.42 -8.11
N ASP A 263 -0.15 -16.38 -7.08
CA ASP A 263 0.27 -16.16 -5.69
C ASP A 263 -0.02 -17.38 -4.78
N SER A 264 0.01 -17.20 -3.46
CA SER A 264 -0.30 -18.27 -2.48
C SER A 264 -1.75 -18.76 -2.59
N GLY A 265 -2.68 -17.91 -3.04
CA GLY A 265 -4.10 -18.21 -3.17
C GLY A 265 -4.45 -19.01 -4.41
N GLY A 266 -3.54 -19.03 -5.40
CA GLY A 266 -3.76 -19.75 -6.67
C GLY A 266 -3.38 -18.93 -7.91
N PRO A 267 -3.61 -19.47 -9.13
CA PRO A 267 -3.38 -18.73 -10.37
C PRO A 267 -4.43 -17.63 -10.56
N TYR A 268 -3.98 -16.51 -11.12
CA TYR A 268 -4.85 -15.45 -11.64
C TYR A 268 -5.47 -15.88 -12.99
N ASP A 269 -6.43 -15.09 -13.49
CA ASP A 269 -7.06 -15.42 -14.78
C ASP A 269 -6.03 -15.46 -15.90
N TYR A 270 -6.01 -16.60 -16.62
CA TYR A 270 -5.02 -16.86 -17.64
C TYR A 270 -5.13 -15.89 -18.83
N SER A 271 -6.35 -15.60 -19.26
CA SER A 271 -6.59 -14.73 -20.42
C SER A 271 -6.18 -13.30 -20.14
N MET A 272 -6.52 -12.78 -18.96
CA MET A 272 -6.11 -11.45 -18.52
C MET A 272 -4.59 -11.36 -18.38
N THR A 273 -3.97 -12.35 -17.74
CA THR A 273 -2.50 -12.41 -17.57
C THR A 273 -1.77 -12.44 -18.91
N CYS A 274 -2.23 -13.25 -19.85
CA CYS A 274 -1.69 -13.31 -21.21
C CYS A 274 -1.86 -11.97 -21.93
N ARG A 275 -3.04 -11.34 -21.81
CA ARG A 275 -3.30 -10.04 -22.44
C ARG A 275 -2.41 -8.92 -21.90
N LEU A 276 -2.20 -8.87 -20.60
CA LEU A 276 -1.28 -7.91 -19.96
C LEU A 276 0.16 -8.09 -20.47
N ALA A 277 0.64 -9.33 -20.54
CA ALA A 277 1.97 -9.63 -21.06
C ALA A 277 2.11 -9.26 -22.56
N GLU A 278 1.08 -9.51 -23.37
CA GLU A 278 1.02 -9.12 -24.77
C GLU A 278 1.09 -7.59 -24.93
N LEU A 279 0.28 -6.85 -24.15
CA LEU A 279 0.25 -5.38 -24.15
C LEU A 279 1.62 -4.82 -23.75
N ALA A 280 2.24 -5.34 -22.70
CA ALA A 280 3.55 -4.92 -22.25
C ALA A 280 4.62 -5.15 -23.34
N LYS A 281 4.65 -6.37 -23.90
CA LYS A 281 5.60 -6.74 -24.96
C LYS A 281 5.43 -5.90 -26.22
N LYS A 282 4.20 -5.75 -26.71
CA LYS A 282 3.88 -5.00 -27.94
C LYS A 282 4.28 -3.53 -27.85
N ASN A 283 4.22 -2.97 -26.64
CA ASN A 283 4.54 -1.57 -26.38
C ASN A 283 5.96 -1.35 -25.83
N GLY A 284 6.79 -2.39 -25.76
CA GLY A 284 8.20 -2.27 -25.34
C GLY A 284 8.38 -1.87 -23.88
N LEU A 285 7.42 -2.21 -23.00
CA LEU A 285 7.53 -1.96 -21.57
C LEU A 285 8.57 -2.88 -20.92
N GLY A 286 9.26 -2.40 -19.92
CA GLY A 286 10.02 -3.23 -19.00
C GLY A 286 9.05 -4.02 -18.12
N TYR A 287 8.94 -5.34 -18.31
CA TYR A 287 8.02 -6.18 -17.56
C TYR A 287 8.63 -7.52 -17.17
N ALA A 288 8.05 -8.16 -16.17
CA ALA A 288 8.31 -9.53 -15.79
C ALA A 288 6.99 -10.28 -15.54
N VAL A 289 7.00 -11.59 -15.72
CA VAL A 289 5.89 -12.47 -15.33
C VAL A 289 6.43 -13.45 -14.31
N ASP A 290 5.88 -13.42 -13.10
CA ASP A 290 6.43 -14.17 -11.97
C ASP A 290 5.34 -14.90 -11.17
N ILE A 291 5.76 -15.80 -10.28
CA ILE A 291 4.94 -16.51 -9.30
C ILE A 291 5.44 -16.13 -7.91
N TYR A 292 4.54 -15.62 -7.04
CA TYR A 292 4.89 -15.21 -5.69
C TYR A 292 4.55 -16.30 -4.67
N PRO A 293 5.54 -16.86 -3.95
CA PRO A 293 5.31 -18.01 -3.09
C PRO A 293 4.57 -17.69 -1.79
N TYR A 294 4.74 -16.46 -1.25
CA TYR A 294 4.20 -16.02 0.05
C TYR A 294 3.52 -14.65 -0.08
N TYR A 295 2.48 -14.59 -0.86
CA TYR A 295 1.81 -13.35 -1.23
C TYR A 295 0.30 -13.57 -1.33
N GLY A 296 -0.46 -12.56 -0.99
CA GLY A 296 -1.89 -12.47 -1.26
C GLY A 296 -2.22 -11.07 -1.75
N SER A 297 -3.40 -10.88 -2.31
CA SER A 297 -3.85 -9.58 -2.79
C SER A 297 -5.35 -9.40 -2.60
N ASP A 298 -5.81 -8.18 -2.82
CA ASP A 298 -7.23 -7.86 -2.84
C ASP A 298 -8.03 -8.67 -3.88
N VAL A 299 -7.42 -9.03 -5.02
CA VAL A 299 -8.06 -9.94 -5.99
C VAL A 299 -8.27 -11.32 -5.36
N GLY A 300 -7.30 -11.83 -4.61
CA GLY A 300 -7.46 -13.06 -3.84
C GLY A 300 -8.53 -12.94 -2.75
N ALA A 301 -8.64 -11.79 -2.08
CA ALA A 301 -9.70 -11.53 -1.11
C ALA A 301 -11.09 -11.50 -1.78
N MET A 302 -11.19 -10.91 -2.98
CA MET A 302 -12.39 -10.90 -3.81
C MET A 302 -12.86 -12.33 -4.15
N TYR A 303 -11.93 -13.20 -4.57
CA TYR A 303 -12.23 -14.61 -4.88
C TYR A 303 -12.72 -15.38 -3.65
N ARG A 304 -12.01 -15.24 -2.52
CA ARG A 304 -12.39 -15.90 -1.27
C ARG A 304 -13.76 -15.47 -0.75
N ALA A 305 -14.20 -14.27 -1.08
CA ALA A 305 -15.52 -13.75 -0.73
C ALA A 305 -16.65 -14.24 -1.64
N GLY A 306 -16.35 -15.03 -2.69
CA GLY A 306 -17.35 -15.63 -3.59
C GLY A 306 -17.77 -14.74 -4.74
N ASN A 307 -16.99 -13.71 -5.10
CA ASN A 307 -17.27 -12.92 -6.29
C ASN A 307 -16.86 -13.70 -7.53
N ASP A 308 -17.81 -13.88 -8.47
CA ASP A 308 -17.60 -14.56 -9.76
C ASP A 308 -17.09 -13.55 -10.80
N VAL A 309 -15.87 -13.06 -10.61
CA VAL A 309 -15.25 -12.03 -11.44
C VAL A 309 -13.80 -12.44 -11.74
N PRO A 310 -13.38 -12.59 -13.03
CA PRO A 310 -12.00 -12.85 -13.37
C PRO A 310 -11.10 -11.69 -12.95
N GLY A 311 -9.88 -12.00 -12.52
CA GLY A 311 -8.93 -11.00 -12.04
C GLY A 311 -7.49 -11.31 -12.39
N ALA A 312 -6.71 -10.25 -12.54
CA ALA A 312 -5.26 -10.29 -12.72
C ALA A 312 -4.59 -9.32 -11.74
N LEU A 313 -3.28 -9.44 -11.59
CA LEU A 313 -2.48 -8.63 -10.70
C LEU A 313 -1.22 -8.12 -11.41
N ILE A 314 -0.99 -6.82 -11.30
CA ILE A 314 0.23 -6.16 -11.76
C ILE A 314 0.75 -5.19 -10.69
N GLY A 315 2.01 -4.77 -10.78
CA GLY A 315 2.54 -3.67 -9.97
C GLY A 315 4.00 -3.38 -10.20
N THR A 316 4.46 -2.27 -9.68
CA THR A 316 5.90 -1.94 -9.75
C THR A 316 6.71 -2.92 -8.91
N GLY A 317 7.90 -3.27 -9.37
CA GLY A 317 8.81 -4.08 -8.57
C GLY A 317 9.23 -3.35 -7.30
N VAL A 318 9.04 -3.98 -6.13
CA VAL A 318 9.40 -3.45 -4.81
C VAL A 318 10.35 -4.39 -4.11
N HIS A 319 11.52 -3.88 -3.75
CA HIS A 319 12.52 -4.61 -2.97
C HIS A 319 12.28 -4.39 -1.48
N ALA A 320 12.49 -5.44 -0.67
CA ALA A 320 12.39 -5.42 0.80
C ALA A 320 11.00 -5.03 1.33
N SER A 321 9.91 -5.54 0.69
CA SER A 321 8.54 -5.32 1.15
C SER A 321 8.34 -5.67 2.62
N HIS A 322 7.41 -4.95 3.27
CA HIS A 322 7.13 -5.01 4.72
C HIS A 322 8.28 -4.50 5.61
N GLY A 323 9.39 -4.00 5.00
CA GLY A 323 10.52 -3.40 5.70
C GLY A 323 10.78 -1.96 5.29
N MET A 324 12.04 -1.62 4.96
CA MET A 324 12.41 -0.36 4.32
C MET A 324 12.51 -0.62 2.81
N GLU A 325 11.47 -0.27 2.12
CA GLU A 325 11.21 -0.62 0.73
C GLU A 325 11.93 0.29 -0.26
N ARG A 326 12.09 -0.22 -1.48
CA ARG A 326 12.64 0.56 -2.57
C ARG A 326 12.04 0.13 -3.92
N THR A 327 11.73 1.13 -4.76
CA THR A 327 11.36 0.96 -6.17
C THR A 327 12.04 2.04 -7.02
N HIS A 328 11.79 2.05 -8.33
CA HIS A 328 12.35 3.03 -9.26
C HIS A 328 11.27 3.67 -10.13
N MET A 329 11.49 4.92 -10.55
CA MET A 329 10.55 5.64 -11.42
C MET A 329 10.30 4.94 -12.77
N ASP A 330 11.24 4.15 -13.27
CA ASP A 330 11.03 3.33 -14.48
C ASP A 330 9.96 2.25 -14.25
N GLY A 331 9.98 1.55 -13.09
CA GLY A 331 8.96 0.58 -12.73
C GLY A 331 7.58 1.23 -12.58
N ILE A 332 7.53 2.41 -11.98
CA ILE A 332 6.32 3.22 -11.88
C ILE A 332 5.79 3.59 -13.28
N ALA A 333 6.66 4.10 -14.16
CA ALA A 333 6.30 4.49 -15.53
C ALA A 333 5.76 3.30 -16.33
N ASN A 334 6.39 2.12 -16.21
CA ASN A 334 5.94 0.89 -16.84
C ASN A 334 4.58 0.44 -16.27
N THR A 335 4.37 0.55 -14.97
CA THR A 335 3.10 0.20 -14.31
C THR A 335 1.97 1.11 -14.77
N VAL A 336 2.14 2.43 -14.72
CA VAL A 336 1.13 3.39 -15.20
C VAL A 336 0.84 3.19 -16.68
N SER A 337 1.88 2.94 -17.50
CA SER A 337 1.72 2.66 -18.93
C SER A 337 0.89 1.41 -19.18
N LEU A 338 1.15 0.33 -18.43
CA LEU A 338 0.39 -0.92 -18.57
C LEU A 338 -1.06 -0.76 -18.11
N ILE A 339 -1.32 -0.01 -17.03
CA ILE A 339 -2.67 0.36 -16.59
C ILE A 339 -3.41 1.08 -17.73
N LEU A 340 -2.82 2.13 -18.30
CA LEU A 340 -3.43 2.91 -19.38
C LEU A 340 -3.72 2.07 -20.62
N LEU A 341 -2.78 1.19 -21.03
CA LEU A 341 -2.94 0.30 -22.15
C LEU A 341 -4.08 -0.70 -21.91
N TYR A 342 -4.18 -1.26 -20.71
CA TYR A 342 -5.24 -2.20 -20.35
C TYR A 342 -6.61 -1.51 -20.29
N LEU A 343 -6.71 -0.32 -19.73
CA LEU A 343 -7.98 0.42 -19.64
C LEU A 343 -8.46 0.95 -21.00
N ALA A 344 -7.55 1.19 -21.95
CA ALA A 344 -7.89 1.60 -23.33
C ALA A 344 -8.13 0.42 -24.25
N ASP A 345 -7.88 -0.82 -23.81
CA ASP A 345 -8.08 -2.03 -24.57
C ASP A 345 -9.58 -2.36 -24.71
N LYS A 346 -9.98 -2.95 -25.89
CA LYS A 346 -11.38 -3.25 -26.21
C LYS A 346 -11.77 -4.68 -25.90
#